data_b89880ef575d9983f1db6ec627ce109f
#
_entry.id   b89880ef575d9983f1db6ec627ce109f
#
_cell.length_a   1.000
_cell.length_b   1.000
_cell.length_c   1.000
_cell.angle_alpha   90.00
_cell.angle_beta   90.00
_cell.angle_gamma   90.00
#
_symmetry.space_group_name_H-M   'P 1'
#
loop_
_entity.id
_entity.type
_entity.pdbx_description
1 polymer ?
#
loop_
_entity_poly.entity_id
_entity_poly.type
_entity_poly.pdbx_seq_one_letter_code
_entity_poly.pdbx_strand_id
1 'polypeptide(L)' 'MDKDLMEELGLMATDSQLDYIDTLLDQAGGVLEDYTDTPLEELSKDETSDIIDELKGELGYD' A
#
# COMPACT_ATOMS: atom_id res chain seq x y z
N MET A 1 1.16 17.46 -0.95
CA MET A 1 2.54 17.37 -1.45
C MET A 1 2.52 16.92 -2.90
N ASP A 2 3.40 17.48 -3.71
CA ASP A 2 3.48 17.15 -5.11
C ASP A 2 4.06 15.74 -5.30
N LYS A 3 3.52 14.97 -6.25
CA LYS A 3 3.96 13.60 -6.50
C LYS A 3 5.45 13.52 -6.86
N ASP A 4 5.91 14.43 -7.72
CA ASP A 4 7.32 14.46 -8.12
C ASP A 4 8.23 14.73 -6.91
N LEU A 5 7.81 15.61 -6.02
CA LEU A 5 8.56 15.92 -4.82
C LEU A 5 8.59 14.72 -3.87
N MET A 6 7.47 14.01 -3.74
CA MET A 6 7.40 12.81 -2.91
C MET A 6 8.34 11.72 -3.43
N GLU A 7 8.43 11.55 -4.75
CA GLU A 7 9.35 10.59 -5.35
C GLU A 7 10.80 10.98 -5.08
N GLU A 8 11.14 12.27 -5.21
CA GLU A 8 12.49 12.79 -4.94
C GLU A 8 12.90 12.55 -3.50
N LEU A 9 11.97 12.70 -2.56
CA LEU A 9 12.24 12.52 -1.14
C LEU A 9 12.14 11.06 -0.71
N GLY A 10 11.78 10.17 -1.62
CA GLY A 10 11.64 8.75 -1.31
C GLY A 10 10.44 8.45 -0.42
N LEU A 11 9.41 9.29 -0.46
CA LEU A 11 8.19 9.11 0.35
C LEU A 11 7.15 8.24 -0.33
N MET A 12 7.27 8.03 -1.64
CA MET A 12 6.34 7.20 -2.40
C MET A 12 6.66 5.72 -2.19
N ALA A 13 5.62 4.90 -2.18
CA ALA A 13 5.79 3.45 -2.12
C ALA A 13 6.56 2.96 -3.35
N THR A 14 7.37 1.92 -3.16
CA THR A 14 8.10 1.31 -4.27
C THR A 14 7.17 0.39 -5.07
N ASP A 15 7.55 0.08 -6.31
CA ASP A 15 6.78 -0.85 -7.14
C ASP A 15 6.63 -2.20 -6.45
N SER A 16 7.68 -2.65 -5.76
CA SER A 16 7.65 -3.91 -5.00
C SER A 16 6.61 -3.88 -3.89
N GLN A 17 6.49 -2.76 -3.20
CA GLN A 17 5.50 -2.58 -2.14
C GLN A 17 4.09 -2.57 -2.71
N LEU A 18 3.88 -1.91 -3.84
CA LEU A 18 2.58 -1.85 -4.49
C LEU A 18 2.16 -3.23 -5.00
N ASP A 19 3.08 -3.97 -5.59
CA ASP A 19 2.83 -5.34 -6.03
C ASP A 19 2.47 -6.24 -4.85
N TYR A 20 3.15 -6.05 -3.73
CA TYR A 20 2.88 -6.84 -2.52
C TYR A 20 1.48 -6.57 -1.99
N ILE A 21 1.07 -5.30 -1.96
CA ILE A 21 -0.29 -4.92 -1.55
C ILE A 21 -1.32 -5.59 -2.46
N ASP A 22 -1.11 -5.52 -3.76
CA ASP A 22 -2.01 -6.13 -4.73
C ASP A 22 -2.15 -7.63 -4.49
N THR A 23 -1.04 -8.30 -4.25
CA THR A 23 -1.01 -9.72 -3.94
C THR A 23 -1.79 -10.03 -2.66
N LEU A 24 -1.58 -9.25 -1.61
CA LEU A 24 -2.27 -9.43 -0.33
C LEU A 24 -3.77 -9.17 -0.46
N LEU A 25 -4.15 -8.16 -1.22
CA LEU A 25 -5.57 -7.86 -1.48
C LEU A 25 -6.25 -9.02 -2.20
N ASP A 26 -5.56 -9.59 -3.17
CA ASP A 26 -6.08 -10.74 -3.92
C ASP A 26 -6.28 -11.93 -2.98
N GLN A 27 -5.32 -12.20 -2.10
CA GLN A 27 -5.41 -13.29 -1.12
C GLN A 27 -6.53 -13.07 -0.11
N ALA A 28 -6.72 -11.82 0.32
CA ALA A 28 -7.75 -11.47 1.28
C ALA A 28 -9.15 -11.38 0.65
N GLY A 29 -9.20 -11.32 -0.67
CA GLY A 29 -10.47 -11.15 -1.39
C GLY A 29 -11.06 -9.76 -1.23
N GLY A 30 -10.22 -8.76 -0.94
CA GLY A 30 -10.65 -7.38 -0.75
C GLY A 30 -10.16 -6.45 -1.84
N VAL A 31 -10.49 -5.17 -1.69
CA VAL A 31 -10.05 -4.13 -2.60
C VAL A 31 -9.37 -3.02 -1.79
N LEU A 32 -8.49 -2.28 -2.45
CA LEU A 32 -7.73 -1.22 -1.80
C LEU A 32 -8.64 -0.16 -1.17
N GLU A 33 -9.76 0.13 -1.80
CA GLU A 33 -10.70 1.15 -1.34
C GLU A 33 -11.30 0.85 0.03
N ASP A 34 -11.26 -0.40 0.47
CA ASP A 34 -11.69 -0.79 1.81
C ASP A 34 -10.71 -0.33 2.89
N TYR A 35 -9.48 0.01 2.52
CA TYR A 35 -8.41 0.35 3.45
C TYR A 35 -8.00 1.81 3.35
N THR A 36 -8.12 2.42 2.18
CA THR A 36 -7.73 3.80 1.96
C THR A 36 -8.48 4.37 0.76
N ASP A 37 -8.70 5.68 0.79
CA ASP A 37 -9.29 6.40 -0.35
C ASP A 37 -8.23 6.81 -1.38
N THR A 38 -6.95 6.62 -1.05
CA THR A 38 -5.85 7.00 -1.93
C THR A 38 -5.64 5.96 -3.02
N PRO A 39 -5.50 6.38 -4.30
CA PRO A 39 -5.17 5.44 -5.37
C PRO A 39 -3.84 4.74 -5.12
N LEU A 40 -3.73 3.50 -5.58
CA LEU A 40 -2.52 2.68 -5.39
C LEU A 40 -1.25 3.41 -5.81
N GLU A 41 -1.30 4.10 -6.93
CA GLU A 41 -0.16 4.81 -7.51
C GLU A 41 0.29 6.02 -6.69
N GLU A 42 -0.56 6.51 -5.80
CA GLU A 42 -0.29 7.70 -4.99
C GLU A 42 -0.01 7.38 -3.53
N LEU A 43 0.07 6.10 -3.18
CA LEU A 43 0.34 5.69 -1.80
C LEU A 43 1.75 6.09 -1.37
N SER A 44 1.85 6.63 -0.15
CA SER A 44 3.15 6.87 0.48
C SER A 44 3.68 5.58 1.10
N LYS A 45 4.96 5.56 1.46
CA LYS A 45 5.56 4.40 2.15
C LYS A 45 4.88 4.12 3.47
N ASP A 46 4.58 5.15 4.24
CA ASP A 46 3.95 5.01 5.55
C ASP A 46 2.55 4.41 5.42
N GLU A 47 1.76 4.93 4.50
CA GLU A 47 0.42 4.44 4.26
C GLU A 47 0.43 2.99 3.74
N THR A 48 1.37 2.70 2.85
CA THR A 48 1.58 1.36 2.31
C THR A 48 1.91 0.37 3.41
N SER A 49 2.81 0.76 4.31
CA SER A 49 3.22 -0.08 5.43
C SER A 49 2.02 -0.40 6.34
N ASP A 50 1.19 0.60 6.63
CA ASP A 50 -0.01 0.41 7.45
C ASP A 50 -0.99 -0.57 6.80
N ILE A 51 -1.20 -0.43 5.50
CA ILE A 51 -2.10 -1.32 4.75
C ILE A 51 -1.56 -2.74 4.74
N ILE A 52 -0.26 -2.91 4.52
CA ILE A 52 0.39 -4.22 4.52
C ILE A 52 0.22 -4.89 5.88
N ASP A 53 0.45 -4.15 6.97
CA ASP A 53 0.31 -4.68 8.32
C ASP A 53 -1.13 -5.14 8.58
N GLU A 54 -2.09 -4.35 8.15
CA GLU A 54 -3.51 -4.68 8.33
C GLU A 54 -3.88 -5.94 7.55
N LEU A 55 -3.44 -6.04 6.30
CA LEU A 55 -3.69 -7.21 5.47
C LEU A 55 -3.01 -8.46 6.03
N LYS A 56 -1.79 -8.34 6.51
CA LYS A 56 -1.09 -9.45 7.16
C LYS A 56 -1.82 -9.95 8.38
N GLY A 57 -2.37 -9.03 9.17
CA GLY A 57 -3.18 -9.38 10.33
C GLY A 57 -4.42 -10.16 9.94
N GLU A 58 -5.10 -9.74 8.89
CA GLU A 58 -6.29 -10.43 8.38
C GLU A 58 -5.98 -11.82 7.83
N LEU A 59 -4.83 -11.95 7.18
CA LEU A 59 -4.42 -13.21 6.56
C LEU A 59 -3.66 -14.13 7.54
N GLY A 60 -3.31 -13.62 8.70
CA GLY A 60 -2.58 -14.39 9.71
C GLY A 60 -1.08 -14.49 9.44
N TYR A 61 -0.52 -13.56 8.72
CA TYR A 61 0.92 -13.54 8.40
C TYR A 61 1.71 -12.72 9.44
N ASP A 62 1.72 -13.12 10.61
CA ASP A 62 2.50 -12.39 11.62
C ASP A 62 3.98 -12.73 11.57
#